data_6b51ed3420208e2662bdb7d0dbe68bef
#
_entry.id   6b51ed3420208e2662bdb7d0dbe68bef
#
_cell.length_a   1.000
_cell.length_b   1.000
_cell.length_c   1.000
_cell.angle_alpha   90.00
_cell.angle_beta   90.00
_cell.angle_gamma   90.00
#
_symmetry.space_group_name_H-M   'P 1'
#
loop_
_entity.id
_entity.type
_entity.pdbx_description
1 polymer ?
#
loop_
_entity_poly.entity_id
_entity_poly.type
_entity_poly.pdbx_seq_one_letter_code
_entity_poly.pdbx_strand_id
1 'polypeptide(L)'
;MKYSVVTFGCRVNQADSLAIEAELRGRGADCAPPDEADVVIVNTCSVTASADQGARQAIRRIARDNPGARVIVTGCYATRRPQEVAALPHVVRVVPNDLKETLARELTTAERFGAGDGACGASIEPGVAGRTALTLRVQTGCEERCSYCIIPQTRGRGRSRPMPDVTADIRRAVRAGYKEIAITGVHLGSYGRDLRDGTTLETLVRMLAGWPDDVLFRISSLEPMDCSDAVVDLVAASRRLAPHFHLPLQHACDEMLAAMQRPYTAAFYQRLVERIRALMPHAAIGSDVIVGFPGEAPSHASALVSFLGRLPLTHLHVFPYSDRPGTPASAMREKVSGSDVRQRAADVRAAGRELTRRFHQSQVGTVRRALTVDDGSQVVTENYLKMPVGEGVARNEWVHVRIGGAPGALVGSFAS
;
A
#
# COMPACT_ATOMS: atom_id res chain seq x y z
N MET A 1 -6.66 -10.69 -27.76
CA MET A 1 -6.49 -11.54 -26.56
C MET A 1 -7.18 -10.87 -25.40
N LYS A 2 -8.13 -11.57 -24.79
CA LYS A 2 -8.78 -11.09 -23.57
C LYS A 2 -7.94 -11.46 -22.34
N TYR A 3 -7.70 -10.50 -21.47
CA TYR A 3 -6.94 -10.74 -20.24
C TYR A 3 -7.67 -10.26 -18.99
N SER A 4 -7.35 -10.86 -17.84
CA SER A 4 -7.74 -10.39 -16.53
C SER A 4 -6.55 -10.35 -15.58
N VAL A 5 -6.51 -9.36 -14.68
CA VAL A 5 -5.48 -9.29 -13.63
C VAL A 5 -6.14 -9.33 -12.25
N VAL A 6 -5.86 -10.38 -11.51
CA VAL A 6 -6.35 -10.57 -10.14
C VAL A 6 -5.22 -10.27 -9.16
N THR A 7 -5.39 -9.27 -8.32
CA THR A 7 -4.33 -8.74 -7.44
C THR A 7 -4.58 -9.03 -5.98
N PHE A 8 -3.59 -9.60 -5.31
CA PHE A 8 -3.57 -9.81 -3.87
C PHE A 8 -2.51 -8.94 -3.20
N GLY A 9 -2.82 -8.44 -2.01
CA GLY A 9 -1.84 -7.87 -1.07
C GLY A 9 -1.68 -6.36 -1.12
N CYS A 10 -0.45 -5.89 -1.06
CA CYS A 10 -0.09 -4.51 -0.77
C CYS A 10 -0.20 -3.56 -1.98
N ARG A 11 -0.02 -2.26 -1.71
CA ARG A 11 -0.01 -1.20 -2.75
C ARG A 11 1.07 -1.42 -3.81
N VAL A 12 2.20 -2.04 -3.46
CA VAL A 12 3.25 -2.39 -4.43
C VAL A 12 2.75 -3.40 -5.45
N ASN A 13 2.05 -4.46 -5.01
CA ASN A 13 1.42 -5.41 -5.94
C ASN A 13 0.35 -4.74 -6.80
N GLN A 14 -0.39 -3.79 -6.25
CA GLN A 14 -1.38 -3.02 -7.03
C GLN A 14 -0.71 -2.19 -8.12
N ALA A 15 0.38 -1.49 -7.80
CA ALA A 15 1.16 -0.75 -8.78
C ALA A 15 1.76 -1.67 -9.87
N ASP A 16 2.27 -2.84 -9.46
CA ASP A 16 2.76 -3.85 -10.39
C ASP A 16 1.67 -4.31 -11.36
N SER A 17 0.46 -4.58 -10.85
CA SER A 17 -0.67 -4.99 -11.69
C SER A 17 -1.12 -3.90 -12.66
N LEU A 18 -1.21 -2.65 -12.20
CA LEU A 18 -1.53 -1.51 -13.06
C LEU A 18 -0.51 -1.35 -14.19
N ALA A 19 0.78 -1.57 -13.92
CA ALA A 19 1.83 -1.52 -14.93
C ALA A 19 1.68 -2.66 -15.96
N ILE A 20 1.36 -3.89 -15.51
CA ILE A 20 1.09 -5.04 -16.38
C ILE A 20 -0.13 -4.75 -17.27
N GLU A 21 -1.23 -4.25 -16.70
CA GLU A 21 -2.44 -3.92 -17.45
C GLU A 21 -2.20 -2.81 -18.47
N ALA A 22 -1.46 -1.77 -18.09
CA ALA A 22 -1.10 -0.68 -19.00
C ALA A 22 -0.30 -1.19 -20.21
N GLU A 23 0.68 -2.07 -19.95
CA GLU A 23 1.51 -2.64 -21.03
C GLU A 23 0.69 -3.60 -21.91
N LEU A 24 -0.20 -4.42 -21.36
CA LEU A 24 -1.08 -5.31 -22.13
C LEU A 24 -2.02 -4.52 -23.04
N ARG A 25 -2.67 -3.48 -22.50
CA ARG A 25 -3.53 -2.58 -23.29
C ARG A 25 -2.76 -1.86 -24.38
N GLY A 26 -1.57 -1.34 -24.07
CA GLY A 26 -0.70 -0.71 -25.05
C GLY A 26 -0.25 -1.64 -26.18
N ARG A 27 -0.43 -2.96 -26.02
CA ARG A 27 -0.16 -4.00 -27.02
C ARG A 27 -1.43 -4.57 -27.66
N GLY A 28 -2.58 -3.92 -27.48
CA GLY A 28 -3.82 -4.30 -28.10
C GLY A 28 -4.54 -5.49 -27.45
N ALA A 29 -4.26 -5.79 -26.19
CA ALA A 29 -5.03 -6.78 -25.44
C ALA A 29 -6.24 -6.13 -24.74
N ASP A 30 -7.37 -6.84 -24.69
CA ASP A 30 -8.62 -6.37 -24.12
C ASP A 30 -8.81 -6.87 -22.68
N CYS A 31 -9.18 -5.97 -21.78
CA CYS A 31 -9.52 -6.34 -20.40
C CYS A 31 -10.89 -7.04 -20.37
N ALA A 32 -10.98 -8.16 -19.66
CA ALA A 32 -12.21 -8.92 -19.46
C ALA A 32 -12.32 -9.42 -18.01
N PRO A 33 -13.53 -9.78 -17.55
CA PRO A 33 -13.70 -10.50 -16.29
C PRO A 33 -12.95 -11.85 -16.31
N PRO A 34 -12.56 -12.39 -15.13
CA PRO A 34 -11.78 -13.64 -15.06
C PRO A 34 -12.45 -14.85 -15.72
N ASP A 35 -13.79 -14.88 -15.74
CA ASP A 35 -14.61 -15.94 -16.34
C ASP A 35 -14.73 -15.87 -17.86
N GLU A 36 -14.34 -14.73 -18.48
CA GLU A 36 -14.33 -14.51 -19.93
C GLU A 36 -12.93 -14.35 -20.53
N ALA A 37 -11.89 -14.34 -19.70
CA ALA A 37 -10.53 -14.05 -20.15
C ALA A 37 -9.83 -15.29 -20.73
N ASP A 38 -9.07 -15.12 -21.81
CA ASP A 38 -8.18 -16.14 -22.39
C ASP A 38 -6.97 -16.40 -21.45
N VAL A 39 -6.50 -15.31 -20.78
CA VAL A 39 -5.37 -15.34 -19.86
C VAL A 39 -5.74 -14.63 -18.57
N VAL A 40 -5.58 -15.30 -17.44
CA VAL A 40 -5.75 -14.69 -16.13
C VAL A 40 -4.40 -14.60 -15.40
N ILE A 41 -3.96 -13.38 -15.14
CA ILE A 41 -2.72 -13.11 -14.39
C ILE A 41 -3.08 -12.93 -12.93
N VAL A 42 -2.55 -13.79 -12.06
CA VAL A 42 -2.78 -13.72 -10.61
C VAL A 42 -1.51 -13.17 -9.94
N ASN A 43 -1.55 -11.91 -9.51
CA ASN A 43 -0.46 -11.26 -8.79
C ASN A 43 -0.60 -11.48 -7.29
N THR A 44 0.24 -12.35 -6.74
CA THR A 44 0.09 -12.93 -5.41
C THR A 44 0.88 -12.21 -4.32
N CYS A 45 0.35 -12.26 -3.10
CA CYS A 45 1.02 -11.82 -1.87
C CYS A 45 1.48 -13.04 -1.05
N SER A 46 2.53 -12.87 -0.22
CA SER A 46 3.02 -13.88 0.71
C SER A 46 3.45 -13.29 2.06
N VAL A 47 2.96 -12.10 2.39
CA VAL A 47 3.26 -11.46 3.69
C VAL A 47 2.65 -12.25 4.84
N THR A 48 1.47 -12.85 4.65
CA THR A 48 0.80 -13.70 5.64
C THR A 48 0.42 -15.06 5.07
N ALA A 49 0.24 -16.08 5.94
CA ALA A 49 -0.23 -17.40 5.53
C ALA A 49 -1.64 -17.36 4.92
N SER A 50 -2.50 -16.46 5.43
CA SER A 50 -3.84 -16.24 4.89
C SER A 50 -3.80 -15.65 3.47
N ALA A 51 -2.80 -14.84 3.14
CA ALA A 51 -2.62 -14.33 1.78
C ALA A 51 -2.25 -15.46 0.80
N ASP A 52 -1.36 -16.38 1.19
CA ASP A 52 -1.05 -17.57 0.39
C ASP A 52 -2.30 -18.45 0.18
N GLN A 53 -3.08 -18.65 1.24
CA GLN A 53 -4.34 -19.43 1.18
C GLN A 53 -5.36 -18.77 0.25
N GLY A 54 -5.57 -17.47 0.37
CA GLY A 54 -6.48 -16.70 -0.48
C GLY A 54 -6.10 -16.79 -1.96
N ALA A 55 -4.81 -16.71 -2.27
CA ALA A 55 -4.31 -16.87 -3.64
C ALA A 55 -4.62 -18.27 -4.20
N ARG A 56 -4.35 -19.36 -3.42
CA ARG A 56 -4.69 -20.73 -3.83
C ARG A 56 -6.18 -20.92 -4.07
N GLN A 57 -7.03 -20.38 -3.20
CA GLN A 57 -8.48 -20.45 -3.35
C GLN A 57 -8.96 -19.73 -4.61
N ALA A 58 -8.42 -18.54 -4.88
CA ALA A 58 -8.77 -17.79 -6.09
C ALA A 58 -8.34 -18.52 -7.37
N ILE A 59 -7.12 -19.07 -7.42
CA ILE A 59 -6.65 -19.82 -8.59
C ILE A 59 -7.56 -21.04 -8.84
N ARG A 60 -7.93 -21.80 -7.79
CA ARG A 60 -8.86 -22.93 -7.93
C ARG A 60 -10.26 -22.51 -8.39
N ARG A 61 -10.74 -21.34 -7.93
CA ARG A 61 -12.00 -20.79 -8.36
C ARG A 61 -11.96 -20.40 -9.83
N ILE A 62 -10.92 -19.67 -10.26
CA ILE A 62 -10.72 -19.29 -11.66
C ILE A 62 -10.71 -20.52 -12.57
N ALA A 63 -9.95 -21.56 -12.20
CA ALA A 63 -9.86 -22.80 -12.97
C ALA A 63 -11.20 -23.54 -13.08
N ARG A 64 -12.06 -23.46 -12.07
CA ARG A 64 -13.41 -24.04 -12.09
C ARG A 64 -14.38 -23.22 -12.93
N ASP A 65 -14.35 -21.88 -12.75
CA ASP A 65 -15.32 -20.98 -13.32
C ASP A 65 -14.99 -20.63 -14.81
N ASN A 66 -13.70 -20.77 -15.22
CA ASN A 66 -13.23 -20.64 -16.59
C ASN A 66 -12.22 -21.74 -16.96
N PRO A 67 -12.69 -22.94 -17.34
CA PRO A 67 -11.83 -24.08 -17.69
C PRO A 67 -10.92 -23.85 -18.91
N GLY A 68 -11.22 -22.88 -19.77
CA GLY A 68 -10.42 -22.49 -20.94
C GLY A 68 -9.29 -21.49 -20.62
N ALA A 69 -9.32 -20.86 -19.46
CA ALA A 69 -8.34 -19.85 -19.11
C ALA A 69 -6.93 -20.42 -18.87
N ARG A 70 -5.92 -19.78 -19.42
CA ARG A 70 -4.53 -19.99 -19.06
C ARG A 70 -4.21 -19.14 -17.85
N VAL A 71 -3.89 -19.74 -16.70
CA VAL A 71 -3.55 -19.02 -15.48
C VAL A 71 -2.05 -18.81 -15.40
N ILE A 72 -1.63 -17.55 -15.28
CA ILE A 72 -0.24 -17.16 -15.05
C ILE A 72 -0.14 -16.57 -13.66
N VAL A 73 0.77 -17.08 -12.85
CA VAL A 73 0.89 -16.62 -11.45
C VAL A 73 2.21 -15.91 -11.25
N THR A 74 2.14 -14.72 -10.66
CA THR A 74 3.31 -13.91 -10.29
C THR A 74 3.18 -13.38 -8.87
N GLY A 75 4.17 -12.64 -8.39
CA GLY A 75 4.14 -12.01 -7.07
C GLY A 75 4.93 -12.79 -6.01
N CYS A 76 4.75 -12.38 -4.75
CA CYS A 76 5.58 -12.87 -3.65
C CYS A 76 5.38 -14.35 -3.35
N TYR A 77 4.15 -14.89 -3.46
CA TYR A 77 3.91 -16.32 -3.26
C TYR A 77 4.49 -17.14 -4.41
N ALA A 78 4.29 -16.71 -5.65
CA ALA A 78 4.86 -17.35 -6.83
C ALA A 78 6.40 -17.42 -6.76
N THR A 79 7.05 -16.36 -6.28
CA THR A 79 8.50 -16.30 -6.11
C THR A 79 8.99 -17.23 -4.99
N ARG A 80 8.26 -17.28 -3.87
CA ARG A 80 8.64 -18.06 -2.67
C ARG A 80 8.39 -19.56 -2.80
N ARG A 81 7.32 -19.95 -3.47
CA ARG A 81 6.84 -21.34 -3.58
C ARG A 81 6.48 -21.71 -5.03
N PRO A 82 7.43 -21.58 -5.98
CA PRO A 82 7.11 -21.74 -7.40
C PRO A 82 6.56 -23.12 -7.75
N GLN A 83 7.09 -24.19 -7.15
CA GLN A 83 6.63 -25.55 -7.40
C GLN A 83 5.22 -25.81 -6.85
N GLU A 84 4.90 -25.30 -5.64
CA GLU A 84 3.57 -25.39 -5.05
C GLU A 84 2.53 -24.65 -5.92
N VAL A 85 2.91 -23.49 -6.44
CA VAL A 85 2.05 -22.68 -7.32
C VAL A 85 1.88 -23.34 -8.68
N ALA A 86 2.94 -23.88 -9.28
CA ALA A 86 2.88 -24.56 -10.57
C ALA A 86 2.00 -25.82 -10.55
N ALA A 87 1.83 -26.45 -9.40
CA ALA A 87 0.97 -27.63 -9.22
C ALA A 87 -0.52 -27.26 -9.09
N LEU A 88 -0.89 -25.97 -9.08
CA LEU A 88 -2.30 -25.56 -9.00
C LEU A 88 -2.99 -25.71 -10.36
N PRO A 89 -4.31 -25.94 -10.37
CA PRO A 89 -5.06 -26.17 -11.62
C PRO A 89 -4.91 -25.01 -12.60
N HIS A 90 -4.76 -25.33 -13.89
CA HIS A 90 -4.67 -24.40 -15.03
C HIS A 90 -3.50 -23.40 -14.96
N VAL A 91 -2.58 -23.55 -14.00
CA VAL A 91 -1.36 -22.74 -13.98
C VAL A 91 -0.42 -23.24 -15.08
N VAL A 92 -0.31 -22.44 -16.12
CA VAL A 92 0.57 -22.74 -17.27
C VAL A 92 1.95 -22.13 -17.11
N ARG A 93 2.07 -21.12 -16.22
CA ARG A 93 3.34 -20.44 -16.00
C ARG A 93 3.40 -19.77 -14.61
N VAL A 94 4.57 -19.84 -14.00
CA VAL A 94 4.92 -19.11 -12.77
C VAL A 94 6.04 -18.11 -13.10
N VAL A 95 5.82 -16.83 -12.79
CA VAL A 95 6.75 -15.73 -13.08
C VAL A 95 7.20 -15.08 -11.77
N PRO A 96 8.47 -15.20 -11.39
CA PRO A 96 8.98 -14.56 -10.18
C PRO A 96 8.98 -13.03 -10.29
N ASN A 97 9.13 -12.36 -9.15
CA ASN A 97 9.00 -10.89 -9.07
C ASN A 97 10.05 -10.12 -9.90
N ASP A 98 11.23 -10.65 -10.09
CA ASP A 98 12.32 -10.06 -10.89
C ASP A 98 12.05 -10.08 -12.40
N LEU A 99 11.23 -11.05 -12.87
CA LEU A 99 10.81 -11.16 -14.26
C LEU A 99 9.41 -10.59 -14.54
N LYS A 100 8.75 -10.03 -13.54
CA LYS A 100 7.38 -9.53 -13.67
C LYS A 100 7.23 -8.42 -14.71
N GLU A 101 8.25 -7.58 -14.88
CA GLU A 101 8.22 -6.43 -15.79
C GLU A 101 8.24 -6.85 -17.27
N THR A 102 8.74 -8.06 -17.59
CA THR A 102 8.74 -8.59 -18.96
C THR A 102 7.46 -9.34 -19.33
N LEU A 103 6.62 -9.66 -18.34
CA LEU A 103 5.48 -10.56 -18.48
C LEU A 103 4.54 -10.15 -19.62
N ALA A 104 4.15 -8.89 -19.69
CA ALA A 104 3.23 -8.41 -20.71
C ALA A 104 3.81 -8.52 -22.13
N ARG A 105 5.11 -8.28 -22.29
CA ARG A 105 5.82 -8.42 -23.58
C ARG A 105 5.87 -9.86 -24.06
N GLU A 106 6.00 -10.79 -23.16
CA GLU A 106 6.08 -12.21 -23.46
C GLU A 106 4.72 -12.85 -23.76
N LEU A 107 3.63 -12.20 -23.36
CA LEU A 107 2.26 -12.66 -23.60
C LEU A 107 1.69 -12.15 -24.93
N THR A 108 2.28 -11.13 -25.52
CA THR A 108 1.79 -10.50 -26.73
C THR A 108 2.88 -10.50 -27.81
N THR A 109 2.53 -10.91 -29.02
CA THR A 109 3.41 -10.85 -30.19
C THR A 109 3.41 -9.47 -30.85
N ALA A 110 2.43 -8.62 -30.50
CA ALA A 110 2.30 -7.29 -31.05
C ALA A 110 3.31 -6.32 -30.44
N GLU A 111 3.95 -5.50 -31.25
CA GLU A 111 4.72 -4.36 -30.80
C GLU A 111 3.78 -3.32 -30.17
N ARG A 112 4.32 -2.53 -29.24
CA ARG A 112 3.56 -1.46 -28.59
C ARG A 112 3.26 -0.35 -29.61
N PHE A 113 1.98 -0.03 -29.81
CA PHE A 113 1.57 1.06 -30.67
C PHE A 113 1.57 2.40 -29.91
N GLY A 114 2.46 3.30 -30.32
CA GLY A 114 2.51 4.67 -29.81
C GLY A 114 3.12 4.83 -28.41
N ALA A 115 3.25 6.08 -27.98
CA ALA A 115 3.78 6.47 -26.66
C ALA A 115 2.70 6.59 -25.57
N GLY A 116 1.44 6.35 -25.90
CA GLY A 116 0.33 6.38 -24.94
C GLY A 116 0.27 5.13 -24.06
N ASP A 117 -0.46 5.22 -22.96
CA ASP A 117 -0.54 4.18 -21.94
C ASP A 117 -1.73 3.22 -22.13
N GLY A 118 -2.57 3.43 -23.14
CA GLY A 118 -3.73 2.60 -23.48
C GLY A 118 -3.61 1.89 -24.82
N ALA A 119 -4.64 1.11 -25.18
CA ALA A 119 -4.76 0.47 -26.50
C ALA A 119 -4.70 1.52 -27.60
N CYS A 120 -3.93 1.27 -28.68
CA CYS A 120 -3.72 2.22 -29.76
C CYS A 120 -3.23 3.62 -29.32
N GLY A 121 -2.48 3.72 -28.23
CA GLY A 121 -2.01 4.98 -27.69
C GLY A 121 -3.00 5.72 -26.78
N ALA A 122 -4.12 5.11 -26.39
CA ALA A 122 -5.07 5.71 -25.45
C ALA A 122 -4.45 5.89 -24.07
N SER A 123 -4.74 7.02 -23.42
CA SER A 123 -4.26 7.32 -22.07
C SER A 123 -4.91 6.41 -21.03
N ILE A 124 -4.18 6.13 -19.94
CA ILE A 124 -4.76 5.57 -18.74
C ILE A 124 -5.63 6.67 -18.11
N GLU A 125 -6.89 6.37 -17.86
CA GLU A 125 -7.83 7.33 -17.27
C GLU A 125 -8.11 7.03 -15.80
N PRO A 126 -8.34 8.08 -14.95
CA PRO A 126 -8.79 7.90 -13.57
C PRO A 126 -10.08 7.07 -13.52
N GLY A 127 -10.10 6.05 -12.67
CA GLY A 127 -11.27 5.17 -12.49
C GLY A 127 -11.29 3.91 -13.35
N VAL A 128 -10.47 3.80 -14.37
CA VAL A 128 -10.19 2.53 -15.02
C VAL A 128 -9.55 1.58 -14.01
N ALA A 129 -10.03 0.36 -13.91
CA ALA A 129 -9.70 -0.59 -12.82
C ALA A 129 -10.22 -0.16 -11.42
N GLY A 130 -11.27 0.67 -11.34
CA GLY A 130 -11.98 0.99 -10.10
C GLY A 130 -11.26 1.95 -9.14
N ARG A 131 -10.17 2.62 -9.57
CA ARG A 131 -9.42 3.55 -8.71
C ARG A 131 -9.28 4.93 -9.33
N THR A 132 -9.63 5.96 -8.55
CA THR A 132 -9.48 7.36 -8.95
C THR A 132 -8.02 7.84 -8.78
N ALA A 133 -7.34 7.40 -7.71
CA ALA A 133 -5.94 7.74 -7.48
C ALA A 133 -5.00 6.72 -8.17
N LEU A 134 -3.92 7.23 -8.79
CA LEU A 134 -2.85 6.38 -9.31
C LEU A 134 -1.94 5.90 -8.18
N THR A 135 -1.53 4.64 -8.23
CA THR A 135 -0.46 4.13 -7.37
C THR A 135 0.83 3.99 -8.19
N LEU A 136 1.83 4.81 -7.88
CA LEU A 136 3.12 4.83 -8.57
C LEU A 136 4.19 4.18 -7.71
N ARG A 137 4.72 3.05 -8.17
CA ARG A 137 5.84 2.38 -7.52
C ARG A 137 7.16 3.05 -7.93
N VAL A 138 7.88 3.59 -6.96
CA VAL A 138 9.19 4.23 -7.17
C VAL A 138 10.37 3.38 -6.66
N GLN A 139 10.08 2.38 -5.80
CA GLN A 139 11.10 1.53 -5.18
C GLN A 139 10.56 0.10 -5.00
N THR A 140 11.40 -0.92 -5.10
CA THR A 140 11.07 -2.33 -4.81
C THR A 140 12.23 -3.02 -4.12
N GLY A 141 11.96 -4.18 -3.47
CA GLY A 141 12.97 -4.89 -2.68
C GLY A 141 13.27 -4.23 -1.34
N CYS A 142 13.97 -4.95 -0.45
CA CYS A 142 14.32 -4.48 0.89
C CYS A 142 15.52 -5.27 1.41
N GLU A 143 16.49 -4.58 2.03
CA GLU A 143 17.67 -5.18 2.64
C GLU A 143 17.63 -5.13 4.17
N GLU A 144 16.53 -4.62 4.76
CA GLU A 144 16.34 -4.61 6.20
C GLU A 144 16.22 -6.04 6.76
N ARG A 145 16.76 -6.22 7.97
CA ARG A 145 16.89 -7.54 8.61
C ARG A 145 15.76 -7.85 9.59
N CYS A 146 14.57 -7.27 9.40
CA CYS A 146 13.43 -7.55 10.27
C CYS A 146 13.22 -9.06 10.43
N SER A 147 13.26 -9.56 11.67
CA SER A 147 13.34 -10.99 11.95
C SER A 147 12.11 -11.79 11.49
N TYR A 148 10.98 -11.15 11.29
CA TYR A 148 9.70 -11.74 10.85
C TYR A 148 9.47 -11.63 9.34
N CYS A 149 10.27 -10.86 8.61
CA CYS A 149 9.92 -10.41 7.27
C CYS A 149 10.45 -11.34 6.18
N ILE A 150 9.56 -11.76 5.29
CA ILE A 150 9.88 -12.62 4.13
C ILE A 150 10.25 -11.82 2.87
N ILE A 151 10.09 -10.50 2.90
CA ILE A 151 10.25 -9.64 1.73
C ILE A 151 11.63 -9.71 1.08
N PRO A 152 12.76 -9.73 1.82
CA PRO A 152 14.08 -9.88 1.20
C PRO A 152 14.19 -11.13 0.32
N GLN A 153 13.53 -12.24 0.71
CA GLN A 153 13.54 -13.48 -0.05
C GLN A 153 12.61 -13.46 -1.28
N THR A 154 11.57 -12.61 -1.27
CA THR A 154 10.55 -12.60 -2.32
C THR A 154 10.73 -11.46 -3.32
N ARG A 155 11.38 -10.37 -2.93
CA ARG A 155 11.58 -9.18 -3.79
C ARG A 155 13.04 -8.79 -3.97
N GLY A 156 13.95 -9.47 -3.26
CA GLY A 156 15.38 -9.24 -3.37
C GLY A 156 15.82 -7.90 -2.79
N ARG A 157 16.99 -7.43 -3.24
CA ARG A 157 17.61 -6.18 -2.83
C ARG A 157 16.77 -4.96 -3.21
N GLY A 158 16.97 -3.87 -2.47
CA GLY A 158 16.40 -2.56 -2.77
C GLY A 158 16.80 -2.09 -4.17
N ARG A 159 15.81 -1.66 -4.95
CA ARG A 159 16.01 -1.07 -6.28
C ARG A 159 15.07 0.13 -6.43
N SER A 160 15.66 1.27 -6.74
CA SER A 160 14.95 2.53 -6.95
C SER A 160 14.78 2.80 -8.44
N ARG A 161 13.70 3.46 -8.78
CA ARG A 161 13.54 3.98 -10.15
C ARG A 161 14.26 5.32 -10.25
N PRO A 162 14.98 5.60 -11.34
CA PRO A 162 15.62 6.90 -11.57
C PRO A 162 14.62 8.05 -11.48
N MET A 163 15.04 9.18 -10.93
CA MET A 163 14.17 10.37 -10.76
C MET A 163 13.56 10.86 -12.10
N PRO A 164 14.29 10.87 -13.23
CA PRO A 164 13.71 11.23 -14.53
C PRO A 164 12.53 10.33 -14.92
N ASP A 165 12.63 9.02 -14.69
CA ASP A 165 11.58 8.06 -15.03
C ASP A 165 10.33 8.27 -14.16
N VAL A 166 10.53 8.50 -12.84
CA VAL A 166 9.45 8.84 -11.91
C VAL A 166 8.76 10.12 -12.35
N THR A 167 9.54 11.15 -12.69
CA THR A 167 9.02 12.43 -13.17
C THR A 167 8.23 12.28 -14.48
N ALA A 168 8.72 11.47 -15.43
CA ALA A 168 8.02 11.20 -16.68
C ALA A 168 6.67 10.52 -16.42
N ASP A 169 6.62 9.54 -15.52
CA ASP A 169 5.37 8.84 -15.15
C ASP A 169 4.37 9.79 -14.48
N ILE A 170 4.83 10.65 -13.57
CA ILE A 170 3.96 11.66 -12.94
C ILE A 170 3.39 12.59 -14.00
N ARG A 171 4.21 13.10 -14.92
CA ARG A 171 3.73 13.96 -16.02
C ARG A 171 2.69 13.25 -16.89
N ARG A 172 2.88 11.96 -17.19
CA ARG A 172 1.88 11.17 -17.93
C ARG A 172 0.57 11.06 -17.16
N ALA A 173 0.66 10.74 -15.87
CA ALA A 173 -0.52 10.62 -15.01
C ALA A 173 -1.31 11.93 -14.90
N VAL A 174 -0.62 13.06 -14.74
CA VAL A 174 -1.25 14.39 -14.70
C VAL A 174 -1.93 14.71 -16.04
N ARG A 175 -1.27 14.48 -17.18
CA ARG A 175 -1.89 14.64 -18.50
C ARG A 175 -3.09 13.73 -18.74
N ALA A 176 -3.10 12.55 -18.13
CA ALA A 176 -4.23 11.61 -18.15
C ALA A 176 -5.36 12.02 -17.19
N GLY A 177 -5.22 13.13 -16.48
CA GLY A 177 -6.25 13.69 -15.58
C GLY A 177 -6.20 13.20 -14.14
N TYR A 178 -5.16 12.42 -13.72
CA TYR A 178 -5.05 12.02 -12.32
C TYR A 178 -4.79 13.23 -11.42
N LYS A 179 -5.61 13.38 -10.38
CA LYS A 179 -5.54 14.45 -9.38
C LYS A 179 -4.88 13.99 -8.07
N GLU A 180 -4.80 12.68 -7.82
CA GLU A 180 -4.05 12.10 -6.70
C GLU A 180 -3.11 10.99 -7.17
N ILE A 181 -1.86 11.01 -6.69
CA ILE A 181 -0.84 10.00 -6.97
C ILE A 181 -0.25 9.50 -5.65
N ALA A 182 -0.44 8.21 -5.36
CA ALA A 182 0.15 7.55 -4.21
C ALA A 182 1.54 7.01 -4.57
N ILE A 183 2.58 7.59 -3.98
CA ILE A 183 3.96 7.15 -4.14
C ILE A 183 4.19 5.94 -3.24
N THR A 184 4.63 4.82 -3.80
CA THR A 184 4.79 3.58 -3.05
C THR A 184 6.12 2.89 -3.30
N GLY A 185 6.58 2.16 -2.31
CA GLY A 185 7.75 1.29 -2.34
C GLY A 185 7.60 0.16 -1.34
N VAL A 186 8.47 -0.83 -1.43
CA VAL A 186 8.58 -1.90 -0.43
C VAL A 186 9.25 -1.35 0.84
N HIS A 187 10.33 -0.61 0.66
CA HIS A 187 11.03 0.15 1.69
C HIS A 187 11.30 1.55 1.14
N LEU A 188 10.26 2.38 1.14
CA LEU A 188 10.29 3.68 0.48
C LEU A 188 11.41 4.58 1.01
N GLY A 189 11.74 4.47 2.32
CA GLY A 189 12.84 5.19 2.93
C GLY A 189 14.22 4.87 2.36
N SER A 190 14.38 3.72 1.70
CA SER A 190 15.62 3.37 1.02
C SER A 190 15.74 3.93 -0.41
N TYR A 191 14.74 4.69 -0.88
CA TYR A 191 14.75 5.26 -2.22
C TYR A 191 16.02 6.08 -2.47
N GLY A 192 16.69 5.77 -3.57
CA GLY A 192 17.91 6.42 -4.00
C GLY A 192 19.21 5.80 -3.47
N ARG A 193 19.17 4.96 -2.42
CA ARG A 193 20.41 4.37 -1.83
C ARG A 193 21.23 3.56 -2.84
N ASP A 194 20.58 2.97 -3.84
CA ASP A 194 21.20 2.20 -4.94
C ASP A 194 21.55 3.07 -6.16
N LEU A 195 21.00 4.28 -6.25
CA LEU A 195 21.31 5.25 -7.30
C LEU A 195 22.57 6.05 -6.89
N ARG A 196 23.59 6.03 -7.72
CA ARG A 196 24.87 6.68 -7.39
C ARG A 196 24.92 8.16 -7.84
N ASP A 197 23.78 8.84 -7.86
CA ASP A 197 23.59 10.21 -8.36
C ASP A 197 23.21 11.22 -7.25
N GLY A 198 23.25 10.79 -5.99
CA GLY A 198 22.87 11.62 -4.85
C GLY A 198 21.36 11.71 -4.61
N THR A 199 20.54 10.98 -5.36
CA THR A 199 19.11 10.89 -5.14
C THR A 199 18.81 10.26 -3.78
N THR A 200 17.83 10.82 -3.06
CA THR A 200 17.35 10.34 -1.75
C THR A 200 15.82 10.44 -1.67
N LEU A 201 15.22 9.83 -0.66
CA LEU A 201 13.81 10.04 -0.37
C LEU A 201 13.49 11.53 -0.17
N GLU A 202 14.33 12.27 0.55
CA GLU A 202 14.10 13.70 0.77
C GLU A 202 14.10 14.50 -0.54
N THR A 203 15.03 14.23 -1.47
CA THR A 203 15.05 14.90 -2.77
C THR A 203 13.81 14.55 -3.59
N LEU A 204 13.32 13.32 -3.52
CA LEU A 204 12.05 12.91 -4.13
C LEU A 204 10.88 13.71 -3.52
N VAL A 205 10.75 13.72 -2.20
CA VAL A 205 9.66 14.43 -1.49
C VAL A 205 9.71 15.92 -1.78
N ARG A 206 10.90 16.53 -1.83
CA ARG A 206 11.11 17.94 -2.18
C ARG A 206 10.65 18.25 -3.61
N MET A 207 10.97 17.38 -4.56
CA MET A 207 10.51 17.50 -5.95
C MET A 207 8.98 17.42 -6.03
N LEU A 208 8.34 16.49 -5.30
CA LEU A 208 6.88 16.36 -5.24
C LEU A 208 6.23 17.58 -4.58
N ALA A 209 6.83 18.10 -3.50
CA ALA A 209 6.34 19.28 -2.79
C ALA A 209 6.30 20.54 -3.68
N GLY A 210 7.25 20.67 -4.61
CA GLY A 210 7.35 21.75 -5.57
C GLY A 210 6.65 21.50 -6.91
N TRP A 211 5.84 20.45 -7.06
CA TRP A 211 5.18 20.11 -8.33
C TRP A 211 4.25 21.24 -8.79
N PRO A 212 4.32 21.65 -10.08
CA PRO A 212 3.59 22.86 -10.54
C PRO A 212 2.07 22.62 -10.65
N ASP A 213 1.66 21.44 -11.11
CA ASP A 213 0.26 21.15 -11.34
C ASP A 213 -0.52 20.89 -10.04
N ASP A 214 -1.85 21.01 -10.10
CA ASP A 214 -2.74 20.77 -8.95
C ASP A 214 -3.02 19.27 -8.73
N VAL A 215 -1.98 18.55 -8.32
CA VAL A 215 -2.00 17.13 -7.97
C VAL A 215 -1.61 16.94 -6.51
N LEU A 216 -2.27 16.00 -5.83
CA LEU A 216 -1.95 15.61 -4.45
C LEU A 216 -1.09 14.35 -4.45
N PHE A 217 0.07 14.40 -3.85
CA PHE A 217 0.92 13.24 -3.64
C PHE A 217 0.71 12.67 -2.25
N ARG A 218 0.44 11.38 -2.18
CA ARG A 218 0.32 10.65 -0.92
C ARG A 218 1.50 9.71 -0.77
N ILE A 219 2.32 9.93 0.25
CA ILE A 219 3.41 9.03 0.60
C ILE A 219 2.80 7.79 1.27
N SER A 220 3.12 6.61 0.74
CA SER A 220 2.68 5.33 1.34
C SER A 220 3.47 5.03 2.62
N SER A 221 3.47 3.77 3.06
CA SER A 221 4.17 3.35 4.27
C SER A 221 5.64 3.78 4.25
N LEU A 222 6.05 4.46 5.32
CA LEU A 222 7.41 4.93 5.54
C LEU A 222 7.89 4.41 6.89
N GLU A 223 9.06 3.80 6.90
CA GLU A 223 9.66 3.33 8.15
C GLU A 223 9.95 4.50 9.08
N PRO A 224 9.69 4.38 10.40
CA PRO A 224 9.87 5.47 11.34
C PRO A 224 11.26 6.11 11.30
N MET A 225 12.32 5.29 11.17
CA MET A 225 13.71 5.78 11.11
C MET A 225 14.04 6.55 9.82
N ASP A 226 13.26 6.38 8.77
CA ASP A 226 13.44 7.10 7.50
C ASP A 226 12.52 8.34 7.38
N CYS A 227 11.59 8.52 8.31
CA CYS A 227 10.73 9.70 8.40
C CYS A 227 11.48 10.83 9.13
N SER A 228 12.43 11.45 8.42
CA SER A 228 13.24 12.54 8.98
C SER A 228 12.41 13.79 9.26
N ASP A 229 12.94 14.67 10.12
CA ASP A 229 12.32 15.97 10.38
C ASP A 229 12.14 16.78 9.10
N ALA A 230 13.10 16.72 8.16
CA ALA A 230 12.99 17.39 6.87
C ALA A 230 11.80 16.86 6.03
N VAL A 231 11.54 15.56 6.04
CA VAL A 231 10.36 14.98 5.36
C VAL A 231 9.07 15.46 6.02
N VAL A 232 9.02 15.48 7.36
CA VAL A 232 7.83 15.97 8.09
C VAL A 232 7.58 17.44 7.78
N ASP A 233 8.61 18.29 7.78
CA ASP A 233 8.51 19.71 7.50
C ASP A 233 8.07 19.99 6.05
N LEU A 234 8.58 19.21 5.08
CA LEU A 234 8.13 19.30 3.68
C LEU A 234 6.64 18.97 3.54
N VAL A 235 6.16 17.91 4.23
CA VAL A 235 4.72 17.55 4.19
C VAL A 235 3.89 18.67 4.85
N ALA A 236 4.34 19.21 5.97
CA ALA A 236 3.62 20.28 6.68
C ALA A 236 3.53 21.57 5.88
N ALA A 237 4.57 21.89 5.09
CA ALA A 237 4.65 23.15 4.34
C ALA A 237 3.98 23.09 2.96
N SER A 238 3.72 21.90 2.40
CA SER A 238 3.28 21.77 1.01
C SER A 238 1.82 21.37 0.87
N ARG A 239 1.07 22.13 0.05
CA ARG A 239 -0.29 21.73 -0.37
C ARG A 239 -0.32 20.58 -1.40
N ARG A 240 0.83 20.19 -1.94
CA ARG A 240 0.97 19.07 -2.88
C ARG A 240 1.17 17.75 -2.17
N LEU A 241 1.54 17.74 -0.90
CA LEU A 241 1.74 16.53 -0.10
C LEU A 241 0.55 16.33 0.84
N ALA A 242 -0.02 15.15 0.80
CA ALA A 242 -1.14 14.79 1.67
C ALA A 242 -0.69 14.77 3.15
N PRO A 243 -1.43 15.40 4.09
CA PRO A 243 -1.16 15.31 5.51
C PRO A 243 -1.56 13.92 6.04
N HIS A 244 -0.85 12.92 5.56
CA HIS A 244 -1.09 11.50 5.83
C HIS A 244 0.24 10.78 5.99
N PHE A 245 0.40 10.11 7.12
CA PHE A 245 1.56 9.28 7.42
C PHE A 245 1.10 7.87 7.76
N HIS A 246 1.83 6.88 7.27
CA HIS A 246 1.69 5.50 7.69
C HIS A 246 3.06 5.02 8.16
N LEU A 247 3.21 4.89 9.48
CA LEU A 247 4.48 4.64 10.18
C LEU A 247 4.36 3.35 10.98
N PRO A 248 4.88 2.22 10.48
CA PRO A 248 4.78 0.94 11.17
C PRO A 248 5.53 0.93 12.50
N LEU A 249 4.81 0.87 13.64
CA LEU A 249 5.40 0.77 14.98
C LEU A 249 5.91 -0.65 15.27
N GLN A 250 5.20 -1.64 14.79
CA GLN A 250 5.36 -3.07 15.02
C GLN A 250 5.08 -3.50 16.47
N HIS A 251 5.76 -2.92 17.47
CA HIS A 251 5.53 -3.16 18.91
C HIS A 251 5.95 -1.94 19.75
N ALA A 252 5.46 -1.84 21.00
CA ALA A 252 5.76 -0.73 21.89
C ALA A 252 6.79 -1.05 23.02
N CYS A 253 7.27 -2.27 23.09
CA CYS A 253 8.33 -2.65 24.03
C CYS A 253 9.66 -2.74 23.29
N ASP A 254 10.68 -2.09 23.80
CA ASP A 254 12.00 -2.04 23.15
C ASP A 254 12.65 -3.43 23.06
N GLU A 255 12.38 -4.33 24.03
CA GLU A 255 12.79 -5.74 23.97
C GLU A 255 12.19 -6.46 22.75
N MET A 256 10.91 -6.24 22.49
CA MET A 256 10.22 -6.81 21.33
C MET A 256 10.70 -6.17 20.02
N LEU A 257 10.91 -4.87 20.00
CA LEU A 257 11.50 -4.19 18.85
C LEU A 257 12.90 -4.71 18.54
N ALA A 258 13.73 -4.94 19.55
CA ALA A 258 15.06 -5.53 19.40
C ALA A 258 14.97 -6.99 18.86
N ALA A 259 14.08 -7.82 19.40
CA ALA A 259 13.82 -9.18 18.90
C ALA A 259 13.29 -9.18 17.46
N MET A 260 12.50 -8.20 17.08
CA MET A 260 12.04 -7.94 15.71
C MET A 260 13.11 -7.35 14.80
N GLN A 261 14.30 -7.01 15.36
CA GLN A 261 15.40 -6.31 14.67
C GLN A 261 14.94 -4.96 14.07
N ARG A 262 14.19 -4.18 14.87
CA ARG A 262 13.79 -2.82 14.52
C ARG A 262 14.82 -1.82 15.05
N PRO A 263 15.38 -0.90 14.22
CA PRO A 263 16.46 -0.01 14.60
C PRO A 263 15.97 1.29 15.29
N TYR A 264 14.88 1.22 16.04
CA TYR A 264 14.33 2.35 16.80
C TYR A 264 13.67 1.86 18.10
N THR A 265 13.45 2.80 19.01
CA THR A 265 12.77 2.58 20.30
C THR A 265 11.34 3.12 20.27
N ALA A 266 10.51 2.65 21.21
CA ALA A 266 9.17 3.18 21.43
C ALA A 266 9.20 4.70 21.73
N ALA A 267 10.18 5.17 22.49
CA ALA A 267 10.35 6.60 22.79
C ALA A 267 10.68 7.43 21.53
N PHE A 268 11.51 6.92 20.63
CA PHE A 268 11.77 7.57 19.33
C PHE A 268 10.48 7.69 18.51
N TYR A 269 9.72 6.60 18.40
CA TYR A 269 8.46 6.58 17.69
C TYR A 269 7.45 7.59 18.25
N GLN A 270 7.33 7.64 19.58
CA GLN A 270 6.44 8.59 20.25
C GLN A 270 6.79 10.04 19.90
N ARG A 271 8.06 10.43 20.01
CA ARG A 271 8.49 11.80 19.64
C ARG A 271 8.17 12.14 18.19
N LEU A 272 8.37 11.18 17.27
CA LEU A 272 8.07 11.38 15.86
C LEU A 272 6.58 11.67 15.63
N VAL A 273 5.68 10.84 16.17
CA VAL A 273 4.23 11.04 15.96
C VAL A 273 3.69 12.27 16.68
N GLU A 274 4.25 12.62 17.85
CA GLU A 274 3.93 13.85 18.59
C GLU A 274 4.37 15.09 17.80
N ARG A 275 5.56 15.09 17.18
CA ARG A 275 6.03 16.16 16.29
C ARG A 275 5.12 16.33 15.10
N ILE A 276 4.74 15.24 14.42
CA ILE A 276 3.80 15.30 13.29
C ILE A 276 2.47 15.91 13.73
N ARG A 277 1.93 15.49 14.88
CA ARG A 277 0.67 16.00 15.40
C ARG A 277 0.74 17.48 15.78
N ALA A 278 1.88 17.91 16.34
CA ALA A 278 2.09 19.32 16.69
C ALA A 278 2.11 20.22 15.46
N LEU A 279 2.78 19.82 14.38
CA LEU A 279 2.88 20.58 13.13
C LEU A 279 1.58 20.49 12.30
N MET A 280 0.91 19.36 12.32
CA MET A 280 -0.28 19.06 11.51
C MET A 280 -1.38 18.44 12.39
N PRO A 281 -2.15 19.23 13.15
CA PRO A 281 -3.19 18.73 14.05
C PRO A 281 -4.25 17.86 13.37
N HIS A 282 -4.44 18.02 12.07
CA HIS A 282 -5.43 17.30 11.26
C HIS A 282 -4.86 16.10 10.48
N ALA A 283 -3.56 15.85 10.54
CA ALA A 283 -2.94 14.77 9.78
C ALA A 283 -3.49 13.39 10.20
N ALA A 284 -3.69 12.51 9.22
CA ALA A 284 -3.89 11.10 9.51
C ALA A 284 -2.53 10.44 9.79
N ILE A 285 -2.44 9.72 10.90
CA ILE A 285 -1.23 8.98 11.31
C ILE A 285 -1.62 7.54 11.58
N GLY A 286 -1.39 6.68 10.60
CA GLY A 286 -1.64 5.24 10.69
C GLY A 286 -0.41 4.45 11.12
N SER A 287 -0.64 3.27 11.68
CA SER A 287 0.44 2.39 12.09
C SER A 287 0.09 0.91 11.91
N ASP A 288 1.11 0.09 11.69
CA ASP A 288 1.03 -1.37 11.73
C ASP A 288 1.57 -1.88 13.06
N VAL A 289 0.90 -2.89 13.62
CA VAL A 289 1.27 -3.55 14.88
C VAL A 289 1.19 -5.05 14.72
N ILE A 290 2.20 -5.76 15.20
CA ILE A 290 2.24 -7.23 15.25
C ILE A 290 1.97 -7.67 16.68
N VAL A 291 1.05 -8.62 16.88
CA VAL A 291 0.73 -9.25 18.16
C VAL A 291 1.03 -10.75 18.09
N GLY A 292 1.44 -11.33 19.21
CA GLY A 292 1.78 -12.76 19.27
C GLY A 292 3.12 -13.10 18.63
N PHE A 293 4.03 -12.12 18.56
CA PHE A 293 5.41 -12.38 18.15
C PHE A 293 6.08 -13.37 19.12
N PRO A 294 6.96 -14.27 18.68
CA PRO A 294 7.64 -15.20 19.57
C PRO A 294 8.37 -14.47 20.71
N GLY A 295 8.16 -14.92 21.95
CA GLY A 295 8.69 -14.29 23.15
C GLY A 295 7.85 -13.14 23.72
N GLU A 296 6.72 -12.78 23.08
CA GLU A 296 5.83 -11.75 23.60
C GLU A 296 5.10 -12.24 24.87
N ALA A 297 5.47 -11.71 26.03
CA ALA A 297 4.83 -11.99 27.33
C ALA A 297 3.48 -11.23 27.47
N PRO A 298 2.59 -11.60 28.41
CA PRO A 298 1.37 -10.86 28.71
C PRO A 298 1.61 -9.40 29.10
N SER A 299 2.71 -9.13 29.82
CA SER A 299 3.14 -7.76 30.18
C SER A 299 3.45 -6.90 28.96
N HIS A 300 4.10 -7.47 27.94
CA HIS A 300 4.40 -6.78 26.68
C HIS A 300 3.12 -6.39 25.95
N ALA A 301 2.14 -7.29 25.88
CA ALA A 301 0.84 -7.01 25.24
C ALA A 301 0.08 -5.90 25.98
N SER A 302 0.08 -5.92 27.32
CA SER A 302 -0.55 -4.87 28.15
C SER A 302 0.14 -3.52 27.97
N ALA A 303 1.47 -3.50 27.94
CA ALA A 303 2.26 -2.30 27.69
C ALA A 303 1.98 -1.72 26.31
N LEU A 304 1.84 -2.57 25.28
CA LEU A 304 1.49 -2.16 23.92
C LEU A 304 0.14 -1.43 23.89
N VAL A 305 -0.93 -2.02 24.46
CA VAL A 305 -2.26 -1.41 24.50
C VAL A 305 -2.21 -0.06 25.23
N SER A 306 -1.54 0.00 26.38
CA SER A 306 -1.38 1.23 27.18
C SER A 306 -0.61 2.31 26.42
N PHE A 307 0.45 1.95 25.69
CA PHE A 307 1.23 2.87 24.90
C PHE A 307 0.40 3.45 23.73
N LEU A 308 -0.28 2.60 22.97
CA LEU A 308 -1.15 3.01 21.85
C LEU A 308 -2.24 3.97 22.31
N GLY A 309 -2.82 3.75 23.48
CA GLY A 309 -3.86 4.62 24.04
C GLY A 309 -3.43 6.07 24.25
N ARG A 310 -2.13 6.31 24.49
CA ARG A 310 -1.55 7.65 24.72
C ARG A 310 -1.09 8.34 23.44
N LEU A 311 -0.86 7.59 22.36
CA LEU A 311 -0.32 8.16 21.13
C LEU A 311 -1.39 8.91 20.32
N PRO A 312 -1.00 9.97 19.58
CA PRO A 312 -1.90 10.72 18.70
C PRO A 312 -2.08 10.04 17.33
N LEU A 313 -2.19 8.70 17.31
CA LEU A 313 -2.49 7.93 16.11
C LEU A 313 -3.96 8.05 15.72
N THR A 314 -4.27 7.72 14.47
CA THR A 314 -5.63 7.82 13.93
C THR A 314 -6.23 6.47 13.56
N HIS A 315 -5.42 5.50 13.18
CA HIS A 315 -5.87 4.15 12.87
C HIS A 315 -4.73 3.14 13.01
N LEU A 316 -5.09 1.88 13.20
CA LEU A 316 -4.15 0.76 13.33
C LEU A 316 -4.53 -0.37 12.39
N HIS A 317 -3.51 -0.96 11.78
CA HIS A 317 -3.60 -2.29 11.19
C HIS A 317 -2.96 -3.29 12.16
N VAL A 318 -3.74 -4.25 12.60
CA VAL A 318 -3.31 -5.25 13.60
C VAL A 318 -3.09 -6.58 12.94
N PHE A 319 -1.85 -7.02 12.94
CA PHE A 319 -1.40 -8.27 12.35
C PHE A 319 -1.08 -9.31 13.43
N PRO A 320 -1.85 -10.39 13.53
CA PRO A 320 -1.35 -11.57 14.21
C PRO A 320 -0.03 -12.02 13.59
N TYR A 321 0.96 -12.34 14.42
CA TYR A 321 2.21 -12.89 13.91
C TYR A 321 1.94 -14.08 12.99
N SER A 322 2.50 -14.02 11.81
CA SER A 322 2.37 -15.06 10.80
C SER A 322 3.72 -15.74 10.60
N ASP A 323 3.84 -16.98 11.05
CA ASP A 323 5.07 -17.75 10.89
C ASP A 323 5.44 -17.92 9.42
N ARG A 324 6.67 -17.55 9.10
CA ARG A 324 7.22 -17.60 7.74
C ARG A 324 8.51 -18.42 7.72
N PRO A 325 8.44 -19.70 7.33
CA PRO A 325 9.63 -20.53 7.21
C PRO A 325 10.72 -19.83 6.40
N GLY A 326 11.94 -19.85 6.95
CA GLY A 326 13.09 -19.15 6.38
C GLY A 326 13.36 -17.76 6.98
N THR A 327 12.50 -17.26 7.88
CA THR A 327 12.77 -16.02 8.65
C THR A 327 13.38 -16.37 10.01
N PRO A 328 14.22 -15.50 10.61
CA PRO A 328 14.78 -15.71 11.96
C PRO A 328 13.68 -15.96 13.02
N ALA A 329 12.59 -15.21 13.00
CA ALA A 329 11.49 -15.38 13.95
C ALA A 329 10.78 -16.73 13.83
N SER A 330 10.82 -17.38 12.66
CA SER A 330 10.28 -18.74 12.48
C SER A 330 11.04 -19.78 13.30
N ALA A 331 12.34 -19.58 13.52
CA ALA A 331 13.19 -20.48 14.30
C ALA A 331 13.10 -20.25 15.83
N MET A 332 12.48 -19.16 16.29
CA MET A 332 12.32 -18.88 17.72
C MET A 332 11.35 -19.88 18.37
N ARG A 333 11.68 -20.34 19.58
CA ARG A 333 10.95 -21.43 20.27
C ARG A 333 9.72 -20.95 21.03
N GLU A 334 9.73 -19.78 21.63
CA GLU A 334 8.69 -19.25 22.51
C GLU A 334 7.49 -18.72 21.72
N LYS A 335 6.77 -19.62 21.06
CA LYS A 335 5.57 -19.26 20.29
C LYS A 335 4.40 -18.96 21.22
N VAL A 336 3.69 -17.87 20.96
CA VAL A 336 2.48 -17.50 21.69
C VAL A 336 1.32 -18.40 21.25
N SER A 337 0.48 -18.82 22.20
CA SER A 337 -0.68 -19.66 21.90
C SER A 337 -1.67 -18.98 20.97
N GLY A 338 -2.36 -19.73 20.12
CA GLY A 338 -3.33 -19.16 19.18
C GLY A 338 -4.51 -18.47 19.89
N SER A 339 -4.88 -18.88 21.10
CA SER A 339 -5.88 -18.20 21.93
C SER A 339 -5.41 -16.81 22.37
N ASP A 340 -4.18 -16.76 22.90
CA ASP A 340 -3.60 -15.48 23.37
C ASP A 340 -3.39 -14.51 22.22
N VAL A 341 -2.92 -14.99 21.06
CA VAL A 341 -2.80 -14.16 19.85
C VAL A 341 -4.15 -13.55 19.45
N ARG A 342 -5.23 -14.33 19.51
CA ARG A 342 -6.57 -13.83 19.18
C ARG A 342 -7.02 -12.77 20.19
N GLN A 343 -6.81 -13.02 21.49
CA GLN A 343 -7.18 -12.08 22.54
C GLN A 343 -6.40 -10.76 22.41
N ARG A 344 -5.07 -10.83 22.30
CA ARG A 344 -4.21 -9.66 22.10
C ARG A 344 -4.61 -8.85 20.85
N ALA A 345 -4.91 -9.55 19.75
CA ALA A 345 -5.39 -8.89 18.53
C ALA A 345 -6.74 -8.20 18.74
N ALA A 346 -7.64 -8.78 19.54
CA ALA A 346 -8.92 -8.15 19.88
C ALA A 346 -8.72 -6.87 20.71
N ASP A 347 -7.84 -6.92 21.72
CA ASP A 347 -7.54 -5.79 22.59
C ASP A 347 -6.89 -4.62 21.82
N VAL A 348 -5.89 -4.91 20.99
CA VAL A 348 -5.23 -3.89 20.16
C VAL A 348 -6.19 -3.31 19.11
N ARG A 349 -7.08 -4.13 18.52
CA ARG A 349 -8.13 -3.63 17.62
C ARG A 349 -9.13 -2.74 18.34
N ALA A 350 -9.45 -3.03 19.61
CA ALA A 350 -10.30 -2.16 20.42
C ALA A 350 -9.64 -0.79 20.64
N ALA A 351 -8.36 -0.77 21.00
CA ALA A 351 -7.58 0.47 21.09
C ALA A 351 -7.58 1.22 19.74
N GLY A 352 -7.39 0.51 18.62
CA GLY A 352 -7.44 1.09 17.28
C GLY A 352 -8.78 1.74 16.93
N ARG A 353 -9.90 1.11 17.30
CA ARG A 353 -11.24 1.71 17.13
C ARG A 353 -11.40 3.01 17.91
N GLU A 354 -10.88 3.06 19.13
CA GLU A 354 -10.92 4.27 19.95
C GLU A 354 -10.06 5.39 19.37
N LEU A 355 -8.87 5.09 18.84
CA LEU A 355 -8.04 6.04 18.13
C LEU A 355 -8.77 6.63 16.91
N THR A 356 -9.41 5.78 16.11
CA THR A 356 -10.20 6.21 14.95
C THR A 356 -11.39 7.06 15.38
N ARG A 357 -12.09 6.67 16.44
CA ARG A 357 -13.22 7.45 16.98
C ARG A 357 -12.78 8.86 17.41
N ARG A 358 -11.67 8.96 18.16
CA ARG A 358 -11.11 10.26 18.59
C ARG A 358 -10.73 11.13 17.39
N PHE A 359 -10.09 10.54 16.40
CA PHE A 359 -9.72 11.25 15.18
C PHE A 359 -10.95 11.74 14.41
N HIS A 360 -11.96 10.88 14.19
CA HIS A 360 -13.20 11.27 13.54
C HIS A 360 -13.89 12.42 14.29
N GLN A 361 -13.97 12.33 15.64
CA GLN A 361 -14.55 13.39 16.46
C GLN A 361 -13.83 14.73 16.26
N SER A 362 -12.51 14.74 16.14
CA SER A 362 -11.73 15.96 15.91
C SER A 362 -11.91 16.56 14.51
N GLN A 363 -12.45 15.81 13.56
CA GLN A 363 -12.68 16.29 12.20
C GLN A 363 -14.11 16.78 11.96
N VAL A 364 -15.08 16.37 12.77
CA VAL A 364 -16.47 16.84 12.65
C VAL A 364 -16.53 18.35 12.77
N GLY A 365 -17.29 18.99 11.86
CA GLY A 365 -17.43 20.45 11.75
C GLY A 365 -16.34 21.13 10.92
N THR A 366 -15.21 20.45 10.62
CA THR A 366 -14.15 21.05 9.79
C THR A 366 -14.50 20.97 8.30
N VAL A 367 -13.93 21.90 7.52
CA VAL A 367 -14.00 21.87 6.05
C VAL A 367 -12.66 21.36 5.52
N ARG A 368 -12.72 20.36 4.61
CA ARG A 368 -11.54 19.75 4.00
C ARG A 368 -11.64 19.71 2.50
N ARG A 369 -10.51 19.87 1.84
CA ARG A 369 -10.37 19.53 0.44
C ARG A 369 -10.45 18.03 0.26
N ALA A 370 -11.22 17.57 -0.72
CA ALA A 370 -11.45 16.15 -0.96
C ALA A 370 -11.56 15.87 -2.46
N LEU A 371 -11.20 14.65 -2.85
CA LEU A 371 -11.36 14.15 -4.20
C LEU A 371 -12.59 13.25 -4.25
N THR A 372 -13.48 13.48 -5.22
CA THR A 372 -14.62 12.58 -5.47
C THR A 372 -14.12 11.26 -6.06
N VAL A 373 -14.63 10.15 -5.53
CA VAL A 373 -14.24 8.79 -5.93
C VAL A 373 -15.47 7.95 -6.25
N ASP A 374 -15.26 6.72 -6.62
CA ASP A 374 -16.30 5.77 -7.06
C ASP A 374 -17.09 6.37 -8.24
N ASP A 375 -18.37 6.59 -8.13
CA ASP A 375 -19.25 7.25 -9.13
C ASP A 375 -19.50 8.75 -8.83
N GLY A 376 -18.78 9.32 -7.88
CA GLY A 376 -18.99 10.67 -7.36
C GLY A 376 -19.74 10.71 -6.03
N SER A 377 -20.33 9.59 -5.60
CA SER A 377 -21.10 9.47 -4.34
C SER A 377 -20.23 9.43 -3.07
N GLN A 378 -18.92 9.29 -3.23
CA GLN A 378 -17.95 9.23 -2.15
C GLN A 378 -16.85 10.26 -2.36
N VAL A 379 -16.25 10.70 -1.27
CA VAL A 379 -15.04 11.53 -1.31
C VAL A 379 -13.94 10.93 -0.45
N VAL A 380 -12.70 11.24 -0.82
CA VAL A 380 -11.51 11.00 0.03
C VAL A 380 -10.85 12.35 0.28
N THR A 381 -10.75 12.73 1.56
CA THR A 381 -10.11 13.98 1.95
C THR A 381 -8.58 13.92 1.83
N GLU A 382 -7.93 15.06 1.78
CA GLU A 382 -6.46 15.16 1.79
C GLU A 382 -5.82 14.40 2.95
N ASN A 383 -6.47 14.37 4.13
CA ASN A 383 -6.06 13.62 5.31
C ASN A 383 -6.69 12.21 5.40
N TYR A 384 -7.09 11.65 4.27
CA TYR A 384 -7.46 10.23 4.08
C TYR A 384 -8.76 9.77 4.74
N LEU A 385 -9.72 10.64 4.98
CA LEU A 385 -11.06 10.25 5.39
C LEU A 385 -11.91 9.95 4.16
N LYS A 386 -12.48 8.75 4.09
CA LYS A 386 -13.46 8.37 3.08
C LYS A 386 -14.87 8.46 3.67
N MET A 387 -15.78 9.14 2.96
CA MET A 387 -17.15 9.32 3.41
C MET A 387 -18.10 9.53 2.24
N PRO A 388 -19.39 9.17 2.38
CA PRO A 388 -20.41 9.51 1.40
C PRO A 388 -20.67 11.02 1.38
N VAL A 389 -21.05 11.51 0.21
CA VAL A 389 -21.52 12.88 -0.04
C VAL A 389 -22.83 12.85 -0.81
N GLY A 390 -23.55 13.96 -0.86
CA GLY A 390 -24.74 14.11 -1.71
C GLY A 390 -24.41 13.99 -3.20
N GLU A 391 -25.45 13.82 -4.02
CA GLU A 391 -25.33 13.67 -5.48
C GLU A 391 -24.93 15.00 -6.14
N GLY A 392 -24.41 14.94 -7.36
CA GLY A 392 -24.24 16.06 -8.27
C GLY A 392 -22.81 16.43 -8.68
N VAL A 393 -21.80 15.66 -8.27
CA VAL A 393 -20.41 15.88 -8.70
C VAL A 393 -19.84 14.64 -9.36
N ALA A 394 -19.19 14.82 -10.51
CA ALA A 394 -18.54 13.73 -11.23
C ALA A 394 -17.36 13.16 -10.43
N ARG A 395 -16.97 11.92 -10.77
CA ARG A 395 -15.73 11.32 -10.24
C ARG A 395 -14.52 12.19 -10.59
N ASN A 396 -13.50 12.12 -9.75
CA ASN A 396 -12.19 12.75 -9.95
C ASN A 396 -12.27 14.29 -9.99
N GLU A 397 -13.18 14.87 -9.21
CA GLU A 397 -13.27 16.32 -9.03
C GLU A 397 -12.83 16.76 -7.64
N TRP A 398 -12.07 17.86 -7.57
CA TRP A 398 -11.75 18.51 -6.31
C TRP A 398 -12.95 19.26 -5.78
N VAL A 399 -13.30 18.96 -4.53
CA VAL A 399 -14.40 19.61 -3.82
C VAL A 399 -13.93 20.03 -2.42
N HIS A 400 -14.63 20.96 -1.81
CA HIS A 400 -14.53 21.23 -0.37
C HIS A 400 -15.75 20.61 0.32
N VAL A 401 -15.50 19.84 1.38
CA VAL A 401 -16.57 19.19 2.14
C VAL A 401 -16.48 19.57 3.60
N ARG A 402 -17.63 19.90 4.17
CA ARG A 402 -17.81 19.99 5.63
C ARG A 402 -18.09 18.59 6.15
N ILE A 403 -17.26 18.18 7.09
CA ILE A 403 -17.38 16.85 7.70
C ILE A 403 -18.46 16.89 8.79
N GLY A 404 -19.45 16.04 8.66
CA GLY A 404 -20.54 15.85 9.61
C GLY A 404 -20.68 14.38 9.99
N GLY A 405 -21.82 14.04 10.62
CA GLY A 405 -22.12 12.69 11.08
C GLY A 405 -21.53 12.37 12.46
N ALA A 406 -21.55 11.08 12.80
CA ALA A 406 -20.99 10.56 14.04
C ALA A 406 -19.62 9.90 13.78
N PRO A 407 -18.75 9.80 14.81
CA PRO A 407 -17.52 9.02 14.70
C PRO A 407 -17.81 7.57 14.27
N GLY A 408 -17.17 7.12 13.18
CA GLY A 408 -17.42 5.82 12.54
C GLY A 408 -18.48 5.84 11.43
N ALA A 409 -19.29 6.89 11.33
CA ALA A 409 -20.28 7.10 10.28
C ALA A 409 -20.24 8.58 9.80
N LEU A 410 -19.06 9.00 9.33
CA LEU A 410 -18.86 10.35 8.79
C LEU A 410 -19.64 10.52 7.49
N VAL A 411 -20.17 11.73 7.30
CA VAL A 411 -20.83 12.19 6.07
C VAL A 411 -20.25 13.52 5.66
N GLY A 412 -20.13 13.77 4.36
CA GLY A 412 -19.69 15.05 3.81
C GLY A 412 -20.87 15.84 3.25
N SER A 413 -20.86 17.14 3.45
CA SER A 413 -21.70 18.07 2.70
C SER A 413 -20.81 19.04 1.94
N PHE A 414 -21.14 19.33 0.68
CA PHE A 414 -20.35 20.29 -0.09
C PHE A 414 -20.35 21.64 0.60
N ALA A 415 -19.17 22.23 0.73
CA ALA A 415 -18.98 23.56 1.26
C ALA A 415 -18.77 24.52 0.09
N SER A 416 -19.50 25.63 0.08
CA SER A 416 -19.34 26.72 -0.87
C SER A 416 -18.00 27.44 -0.71
#